data_eb6efe0e332991e6a5dfe17aa5afa11d
#
_entry.id   eb6efe0e332991e6a5dfe17aa5afa11d
#
_cell.length_a   1.000
_cell.length_b   1.000
_cell.length_c   1.000
_cell.angle_alpha   90.00
_cell.angle_beta   90.00
_cell.angle_gamma   90.00
#
_symmetry.space_group_name_H-M   'P 1'
#
loop_
_entity.id
_entity.type
_entity.pdbx_description
1 polymer ?
#
loop_
_entity_poly.entity_id
_entity_poly.type
_entity_poly.pdbx_seq_one_letter_code
_entity_poly.pdbx_strand_id
1 'polypeptide(L)'
;LYDLNYQEYIAAIASTQIGMGHYVLVIADRVEFLSNVKDMIGEKCVLVTGETSFEERKTVADKVETGEIMCIAGSRQIFSEGISINRLSCVILAVPLASETLLEQVVGRIMRKHPDKKDPVVIDINFSGPADRKQNNLRLGFYLNKGWMIKSI
;
A
#
# COMPACT_ATOMS: atom_id res chain seq x y z
N LEU A 1 -17.08 5.05 0.65
CA LEU A 1 -15.64 4.77 0.52
C LEU A 1 -15.19 3.61 1.39
N TYR A 2 -15.65 3.54 2.64
CA TYR A 2 -15.22 2.51 3.58
C TYR A 2 -16.28 1.42 3.81
N ASP A 3 -17.20 1.22 2.87
CA ASP A 3 -18.21 0.18 2.98
C ASP A 3 -17.64 -1.23 2.78
N LEU A 4 -18.44 -2.23 3.07
CA LEU A 4 -18.03 -3.63 2.99
C LEU A 4 -17.60 -4.03 1.57
N ASN A 5 -18.31 -3.55 0.55
CA ASN A 5 -17.97 -3.86 -0.84
C ASN A 5 -16.59 -3.32 -1.23
N TYR A 6 -16.28 -2.10 -0.76
CA TYR A 6 -14.97 -1.50 -1.02
C TYR A 6 -13.87 -2.25 -0.28
N GLN A 7 -14.11 -2.64 0.97
CA GLN A 7 -13.17 -3.46 1.74
C GLN A 7 -12.87 -4.78 1.04
N GLU A 8 -13.90 -5.47 0.57
CA GLU A 8 -13.76 -6.72 -0.16
C GLU A 8 -12.98 -6.53 -1.46
N TYR A 9 -13.24 -5.44 -2.16
CA TYR A 9 -12.55 -5.09 -3.40
C TYR A 9 -11.04 -4.89 -3.17
N ILE A 10 -10.67 -4.12 -2.17
CA ILE A 10 -9.27 -3.88 -1.83
C ILE A 10 -8.59 -5.18 -1.37
N ALA A 11 -9.26 -5.98 -0.54
CA ALA A 11 -8.71 -7.25 -0.09
C ALA A 11 -8.48 -8.22 -1.26
N ALA A 12 -9.40 -8.25 -2.23
CA ALA A 12 -9.27 -9.09 -3.41
C ALA A 12 -8.09 -8.66 -4.29
N ILE A 13 -7.90 -7.35 -4.49
CA ILE A 13 -6.75 -6.82 -5.22
C ILE A 13 -5.45 -7.22 -4.53
N ALA A 14 -5.37 -7.02 -3.21
CA ALA A 14 -4.18 -7.38 -2.45
C ALA A 14 -3.88 -8.88 -2.54
N SER A 15 -4.88 -9.72 -2.38
CA SER A 15 -4.72 -11.18 -2.47
C SER A 15 -4.24 -11.61 -3.85
N THR A 16 -4.74 -10.99 -4.91
CA THR A 16 -4.28 -11.25 -6.28
C THR A 16 -2.81 -10.91 -6.43
N GLN A 17 -2.38 -9.76 -5.93
CA GLN A 17 -0.98 -9.33 -6.01
C GLN A 17 -0.06 -10.26 -5.21
N ILE A 18 -0.49 -10.70 -4.03
CA ILE A 18 0.23 -11.69 -3.23
C ILE A 18 0.40 -12.99 -4.01
N GLY A 19 -0.68 -13.44 -4.65
CA GLY A 19 -0.65 -14.64 -5.49
C GLY A 19 0.29 -14.55 -6.68
N MET A 20 0.57 -13.34 -7.16
CA MET A 20 1.55 -13.06 -8.20
C MET A 20 2.99 -12.95 -7.70
N GLY A 21 3.19 -13.06 -6.40
CA GLY A 21 4.52 -12.98 -5.79
C GLY A 21 4.92 -11.59 -5.31
N HIS A 22 4.01 -10.63 -5.30
CA HIS A 22 4.28 -9.31 -4.74
C HIS A 22 4.21 -9.30 -3.21
N TYR A 23 5.00 -8.43 -2.62
CA TYR A 23 4.88 -8.03 -1.23
C TYR A 23 4.17 -6.68 -1.20
N VAL A 24 3.03 -6.61 -0.54
CA VAL A 24 2.02 -5.57 -0.73
C VAL A 24 1.91 -4.64 0.47
N LEU A 25 1.80 -3.35 0.20
CA LEU A 25 1.46 -2.33 1.21
C LEU A 25 0.11 -1.72 0.84
N VAL A 26 -0.88 -1.89 1.70
CA VAL A 26 -2.20 -1.24 1.55
C VAL A 26 -2.21 -0.01 2.44
N ILE A 27 -2.46 1.16 1.85
CA ILE A 27 -2.48 2.44 2.56
C ILE A 27 -3.91 2.96 2.67
N ALA A 28 -4.32 3.27 3.88
CA ALA A 28 -5.57 3.97 4.17
C ALA A 28 -5.44 4.77 5.46
N ASP A 29 -6.46 5.58 5.78
CA ASP A 29 -6.42 6.45 6.95
C ASP A 29 -7.13 5.85 8.17
N ARG A 30 -8.15 5.03 7.95
CA ARG A 30 -8.96 4.47 9.04
C ARG A 30 -8.46 3.11 9.47
N VAL A 31 -8.12 3.01 10.75
CA VAL A 31 -7.62 1.76 11.34
C VAL A 31 -8.65 0.65 11.24
N GLU A 32 -9.93 0.94 11.45
CA GLU A 32 -11.00 -0.04 11.33
C GLU A 32 -11.09 -0.63 9.92
N PHE A 33 -11.01 0.22 8.89
CA PHE A 33 -10.96 -0.23 7.49
C PHE A 33 -9.77 -1.15 7.26
N LEU A 34 -8.58 -0.74 7.68
CA LEU A 34 -7.35 -1.52 7.52
C LEU A 34 -7.43 -2.86 8.26
N SER A 35 -8.00 -2.86 9.46
CA SER A 35 -8.18 -4.07 10.25
C SER A 35 -9.11 -5.06 9.55
N ASN A 36 -10.20 -4.57 8.98
CA ASN A 36 -11.15 -5.42 8.25
C ASN A 36 -10.52 -5.99 6.97
N VAL A 37 -9.79 -5.18 6.22
CA VAL A 37 -9.08 -5.62 5.03
C VAL A 37 -8.02 -6.68 5.39
N LYS A 38 -7.28 -6.44 6.45
CA LYS A 38 -6.30 -7.41 6.97
C LYS A 38 -6.96 -8.75 7.28
N ASP A 39 -8.10 -8.73 7.99
CA ASP A 39 -8.81 -9.97 8.33
C ASP A 39 -9.30 -10.73 7.09
N MET A 40 -9.74 -10.00 6.07
CA MET A 40 -10.16 -10.61 4.79
C MET A 40 -9.00 -11.21 4.02
N ILE A 41 -7.82 -10.61 4.07
CA ILE A 41 -6.62 -11.14 3.40
C ILE A 41 -6.11 -12.37 4.16
N GLY A 42 -6.11 -12.33 5.48
CA GLY A 42 -5.77 -13.47 6.32
C GLY A 42 -4.36 -13.40 6.92
N GLU A 43 -3.80 -14.57 7.21
CA GLU A 43 -2.57 -14.71 8.00
C GLU A 43 -1.33 -14.04 7.41
N LYS A 44 -1.28 -13.86 6.11
CA LYS A 44 -0.13 -13.21 5.45
C LYS A 44 -0.14 -11.70 5.56
N CYS A 45 -1.18 -11.12 6.14
CA CYS A 45 -1.31 -9.68 6.29
C CYS A 45 -1.24 -9.27 7.76
N VAL A 46 -0.57 -8.16 8.03
CA VAL A 46 -0.44 -7.58 9.36
C VAL A 46 -0.87 -6.11 9.33
N LEU A 47 -1.45 -5.65 10.42
CA LEU A 47 -1.83 -4.26 10.61
C LEU A 47 -0.68 -3.49 11.27
N VAL A 48 -0.29 -2.36 10.68
CA VAL A 48 0.71 -1.45 11.25
C VAL A 48 0.13 -0.04 11.27
N THR A 49 0.05 0.55 12.46
CA THR A 49 -0.50 1.90 12.65
C THR A 49 0.45 2.75 13.49
N GLY A 50 0.03 3.97 13.81
CA GLY A 50 0.78 4.84 14.73
C GLY A 50 0.94 4.26 16.13
N GLU A 51 0.05 3.35 16.53
CA GLU A 51 0.11 2.70 17.85
C GLU A 51 1.00 1.45 17.88
N THR A 52 1.40 0.96 16.73
CA THR A 52 2.32 -0.19 16.66
C THR A 52 3.69 0.22 17.19
N SER A 53 4.21 -0.50 18.17
CA SER A 53 5.50 -0.18 18.80
C SER A 53 6.65 -0.35 17.82
N PHE A 54 7.79 0.27 18.14
CA PHE A 54 9.01 0.12 17.35
C PHE A 54 9.45 -1.35 17.28
N GLU A 55 9.36 -2.06 18.40
CA GLU A 55 9.73 -3.49 18.45
C GLU A 55 8.80 -4.35 17.60
N GLU A 56 7.49 -4.09 17.65
CA GLU A 56 6.52 -4.78 16.82
C GLU A 56 6.77 -4.53 15.33
N ARG A 57 7.09 -3.30 14.95
CA ARG A 57 7.43 -2.95 13.56
C ARG A 57 8.69 -3.68 13.09
N LYS A 58 9.67 -3.79 13.96
CA LYS A 58 10.89 -4.54 13.66
C LYS A 58 10.60 -6.01 13.43
N THR A 59 9.74 -6.59 14.26
CA THR A 59 9.28 -7.97 14.10
C THR A 59 8.56 -8.16 12.76
N VAL A 60 7.70 -7.21 12.38
CA VAL A 60 7.01 -7.24 11.09
C VAL A 60 8.02 -7.21 9.94
N ALA A 61 9.02 -6.33 10.00
CA ALA A 61 10.05 -6.25 8.97
C ALA A 61 10.79 -7.59 8.80
N ASP A 62 11.13 -8.24 9.90
CA ASP A 62 11.78 -9.55 9.88
C ASP A 62 10.89 -10.63 9.25
N LYS A 63 9.60 -10.62 9.56
CA LYS A 63 8.63 -11.58 9.00
C LYS A 63 8.38 -11.37 7.52
N VAL A 64 8.47 -10.13 7.04
CA VAL A 64 8.41 -9.85 5.61
C VAL A 64 9.65 -10.40 4.91
N GLU A 65 10.82 -10.23 5.49
CA GLU A 65 12.06 -10.78 4.91
C GLU A 65 12.02 -12.31 4.80
N THR A 66 11.44 -13.00 5.75
CA THR A 66 11.32 -14.47 5.71
C THR A 66 10.20 -14.97 4.80
N GLY A 67 9.30 -14.08 4.35
CA GLY A 67 8.13 -14.46 3.54
C GLY A 67 6.94 -14.93 4.37
N GLU A 68 7.02 -14.91 5.68
CA GLU A 68 5.88 -15.24 6.55
C GLU A 68 4.75 -14.23 6.40
N ILE A 69 5.09 -12.96 6.29
CA ILE A 69 4.16 -11.85 6.01
C ILE A 69 4.43 -11.32 4.61
N MET A 70 3.39 -11.21 3.79
CA MET A 70 3.48 -10.70 2.43
C MET A 70 2.64 -9.44 2.22
N CYS A 71 1.92 -8.97 3.23
CA CYS A 71 1.09 -7.78 3.13
C CYS A 71 1.11 -6.99 4.43
N ILE A 72 1.23 -5.68 4.31
CA ILE A 72 1.06 -4.75 5.42
C ILE A 72 -0.14 -3.88 5.12
N ALA A 73 -1.12 -3.85 6.02
CA ALA A 73 -2.20 -2.88 6.01
C ALA A 73 -1.77 -1.75 6.95
N GLY A 74 -1.41 -0.60 6.38
CA GLY A 74 -0.74 0.47 7.10
C GLY A 74 -1.41 1.82 6.97
N SER A 75 -1.43 2.57 8.07
CA SER A 75 -1.83 3.98 8.06
C SER A 75 -0.68 4.86 7.58
N ARG A 76 -0.99 6.15 7.32
CA ARG A 76 0.04 7.10 6.84
C ARG A 76 1.21 7.27 7.82
N GLN A 77 0.98 7.05 9.11
CA GLN A 77 2.03 7.15 10.12
C GLN A 77 3.17 6.17 9.90
N ILE A 78 2.96 5.10 9.14
CA ILE A 78 4.03 4.14 8.82
C ILE A 78 5.23 4.81 8.14
N PHE A 79 5.00 5.92 7.41
CA PHE A 79 6.07 6.62 6.70
C PHE A 79 6.86 7.58 7.57
N SER A 80 6.25 8.12 8.62
CA SER A 80 6.91 9.10 9.50
C SER A 80 7.84 8.45 10.52
N GLU A 81 7.74 7.14 10.73
CA GLU A 81 8.46 6.45 11.80
C GLU A 81 9.54 5.48 11.30
N GLY A 82 9.96 5.62 10.06
CA GLY A 82 11.20 5.04 9.57
C GLY A 82 11.24 3.54 9.38
N ILE A 83 10.11 2.87 9.27
CA ILE A 83 10.13 1.44 8.95
C ILE A 83 10.66 1.25 7.53
N SER A 84 11.67 0.42 7.38
CA SER A 84 12.33 0.18 6.10
C SER A 84 12.14 -1.27 5.70
N ILE A 85 11.29 -1.52 4.70
CA ILE A 85 11.01 -2.86 4.21
C ILE A 85 11.31 -2.89 2.71
N ASN A 86 12.52 -3.27 2.36
CA ASN A 86 13.00 -3.21 0.97
C ASN A 86 12.30 -4.21 0.06
N ARG A 87 11.68 -5.24 0.62
CA ARG A 87 11.01 -6.29 -0.13
C ARG A 87 9.64 -5.89 -0.67
N LEU A 88 9.05 -4.79 -0.20
CA LEU A 88 7.76 -4.30 -0.72
C LEU A 88 7.88 -3.94 -2.20
N SER A 89 7.00 -4.51 -3.02
CA SER A 89 6.99 -4.33 -4.47
C SER A 89 5.67 -3.82 -5.03
N CYS A 90 4.62 -3.78 -4.22
CA CYS A 90 3.31 -3.30 -4.64
C CYS A 90 2.73 -2.39 -3.56
N VAL A 91 2.20 -1.25 -3.95
CA VAL A 91 1.42 -0.40 -3.06
C VAL A 91 0.01 -0.22 -3.62
N ILE A 92 -0.98 -0.36 -2.76
CA ILE A 92 -2.39 -0.12 -3.07
C ILE A 92 -2.80 1.14 -2.33
N LEU A 93 -3.13 2.19 -3.08
CA LEU A 93 -3.60 3.45 -2.52
C LEU A 93 -5.10 3.36 -2.33
N ALA A 94 -5.52 2.91 -1.15
CA ALA A 94 -6.94 2.71 -0.84
C ALA A 94 -7.65 4.00 -0.43
N VAL A 95 -6.92 5.11 -0.34
CA VAL A 95 -7.45 6.46 -0.12
C VAL A 95 -6.81 7.42 -1.12
N PRO A 96 -7.50 8.50 -1.52
CA PRO A 96 -6.92 9.46 -2.44
C PRO A 96 -5.79 10.25 -1.75
N LEU A 97 -4.57 10.10 -2.26
CA LEU A 97 -3.43 10.91 -1.83
C LEU A 97 -3.37 12.19 -2.67
N ALA A 98 -3.36 13.33 -2.02
CA ALA A 98 -3.38 14.64 -2.68
C ALA A 98 -2.04 15.38 -2.61
N SER A 99 -1.01 14.78 -2.03
CA SER A 99 0.30 15.40 -1.82
C SER A 99 1.37 14.69 -2.63
N GLU A 100 2.12 15.43 -3.45
CA GLU A 100 3.27 14.89 -4.18
C GLU A 100 4.35 14.39 -3.22
N THR A 101 4.57 15.08 -2.12
CA THR A 101 5.55 14.66 -1.10
C THR A 101 5.18 13.29 -0.54
N LEU A 102 3.91 13.09 -0.24
CA LEU A 102 3.44 11.81 0.30
C LEU A 102 3.54 10.71 -0.77
N LEU A 103 3.20 11.02 -2.03
CA LEU A 103 3.38 10.08 -3.13
C LEU A 103 4.85 9.68 -3.30
N GLU A 104 5.78 10.63 -3.23
CA GLU A 104 7.21 10.34 -3.29
C GLU A 104 7.64 9.38 -2.18
N GLN A 105 7.16 9.59 -0.97
CA GLN A 105 7.48 8.71 0.16
C GLN A 105 6.92 7.30 -0.03
N VAL A 106 5.66 7.20 -0.44
CA VAL A 106 4.97 5.93 -0.67
C VAL A 106 5.67 5.14 -1.76
N VAL A 107 5.86 5.77 -2.90
CA VAL A 107 6.47 5.14 -4.07
C VAL A 107 7.93 4.78 -3.80
N GLY A 108 8.64 5.64 -3.10
CA GLY A 108 10.01 5.36 -2.72
C GLY A 108 10.18 4.06 -1.92
N ARG A 109 9.15 3.65 -1.19
CA ARG A 109 9.18 2.39 -0.43
C ARG A 109 9.25 1.17 -1.34
N ILE A 110 8.50 1.18 -2.45
CA ILE A 110 8.45 0.03 -3.36
C ILE A 110 9.55 0.05 -4.41
N MET A 111 10.27 1.16 -4.56
CA MET A 111 11.35 1.31 -5.54
C MET A 111 12.70 0.82 -5.04
N ARG A 112 12.81 0.45 -3.77
CA ARG A 112 14.07 -0.03 -3.20
C ARG A 112 14.46 -1.38 -3.77
N LYS A 113 15.75 -1.58 -3.97
CA LYS A 113 16.27 -2.82 -4.54
C LYS A 113 16.26 -3.96 -3.53
N HIS A 114 15.91 -5.14 -4.01
CA HIS A 114 15.96 -6.38 -3.25
C HIS A 114 16.12 -7.54 -4.25
N PRO A 115 16.95 -8.56 -3.96
CA PRO A 115 17.27 -9.62 -4.94
C PRO A 115 16.07 -10.43 -5.42
N ASP A 116 15.07 -10.65 -4.56
CA ASP A 116 13.92 -11.50 -4.87
C ASP A 116 12.66 -10.68 -5.22
N LYS A 117 12.85 -9.41 -5.57
CA LYS A 117 11.74 -8.48 -5.72
C LYS A 117 11.25 -8.41 -7.16
N LYS A 118 9.92 -8.45 -7.32
CA LYS A 118 9.26 -8.18 -8.59
C LYS A 118 9.30 -6.70 -8.94
N ASP A 119 9.07 -6.37 -10.20
CA ASP A 119 9.00 -4.97 -10.63
C ASP A 119 7.93 -4.20 -9.86
N PRO A 120 8.22 -2.97 -9.42
CA PRO A 120 7.29 -2.19 -8.62
C PRO A 120 5.97 -1.91 -9.31
N VAL A 121 4.88 -2.01 -8.56
CA VAL A 121 3.52 -1.74 -9.03
C VAL A 121 2.83 -0.79 -8.05
N VAL A 122 2.23 0.26 -8.58
CA VAL A 122 1.33 1.15 -7.83
C VAL A 122 -0.08 0.90 -8.34
N ILE A 123 -0.98 0.54 -7.44
CA ILE A 123 -2.40 0.40 -7.75
C ILE A 123 -3.12 1.60 -7.16
N ASP A 124 -3.57 2.46 -8.06
CA ASP A 124 -4.24 3.71 -7.73
C ASP A 124 -5.72 3.58 -8.04
N ILE A 125 -6.56 3.91 -7.07
CA ILE A 125 -8.01 3.85 -7.23
C ILE A 125 -8.50 5.24 -7.60
N ASN A 126 -9.15 5.37 -8.76
CA ASN A 126 -9.80 6.61 -9.15
C ASN A 126 -11.16 6.72 -8.48
N PHE A 127 -11.30 7.74 -7.65
CA PHE A 127 -12.55 8.06 -6.99
C PHE A 127 -13.38 9.01 -7.86
N SER A 128 -14.70 8.94 -7.76
CA SER A 128 -15.61 9.63 -8.69
C SER A 128 -16.32 10.86 -8.12
N GLY A 129 -15.96 11.30 -6.92
CA GLY A 129 -16.54 12.50 -6.32
C GLY A 129 -16.08 13.80 -6.97
N PRO A 130 -16.78 14.94 -6.75
CA PRO A 130 -16.42 16.23 -7.36
C PRO A 130 -15.02 16.72 -6.97
N ALA A 131 -14.58 16.47 -5.74
CA ALA A 131 -13.25 16.85 -5.27
C ALA A 131 -12.15 15.88 -5.73
N ASP A 132 -12.52 14.69 -6.16
CA ASP A 132 -11.57 13.60 -6.45
C ASP A 132 -10.87 13.79 -7.78
N ARG A 133 -11.52 14.46 -8.74
CA ARG A 133 -10.96 14.68 -10.07
C ARG A 133 -9.61 15.40 -10.02
N LYS A 134 -9.51 16.46 -9.22
CA LYS A 134 -8.27 17.21 -9.06
C LYS A 134 -7.17 16.34 -8.47
N GLN A 135 -7.50 15.54 -7.45
CA GLN A 135 -6.58 14.64 -6.80
C GLN A 135 -6.14 13.51 -7.73
N ASN A 136 -7.07 12.94 -8.49
CA ASN A 136 -6.77 11.92 -9.49
C ASN A 136 -5.80 12.46 -10.55
N ASN A 137 -6.03 13.68 -11.02
CA ASN A 137 -5.16 14.31 -12.02
C ASN A 137 -3.77 14.62 -11.47
N LEU A 138 -3.67 15.03 -10.21
CA LEU A 138 -2.39 15.27 -9.56
C LEU A 138 -1.55 13.99 -9.53
N ARG A 139 -2.15 12.88 -9.12
CA ARG A 139 -1.46 11.59 -9.08
C ARG A 139 -1.06 11.11 -10.47
N LEU A 140 -1.97 11.24 -11.44
CA LEU A 140 -1.66 10.88 -12.83
C LEU A 140 -0.49 11.68 -13.37
N GLY A 141 -0.47 12.99 -13.14
CA GLY A 141 0.65 13.85 -13.53
C GLY A 141 1.97 13.42 -12.90
N PHE A 142 1.93 13.03 -11.63
CA PHE A 142 3.10 12.51 -10.92
C PHE A 142 3.65 11.25 -11.61
N TYR A 143 2.78 10.28 -11.93
CA TYR A 143 3.20 9.03 -12.57
C TYR A 143 3.76 9.27 -13.97
N LEU A 144 3.13 10.17 -14.73
CA LEU A 144 3.61 10.54 -16.08
C LEU A 144 4.98 11.20 -16.03
N ASN A 145 5.23 12.05 -15.05
CA ASN A 145 6.54 12.69 -14.87
C ASN A 145 7.64 11.69 -14.52
N LYS A 146 7.29 10.60 -13.86
CA LYS A 146 8.23 9.52 -13.56
C LYS A 146 8.51 8.63 -14.76
N GLY A 147 7.77 8.79 -15.84
CA GLY A 147 7.94 7.97 -17.04
C GLY A 147 7.41 6.54 -16.90
N TRP A 148 6.49 6.32 -15.95
CA TRP A 148 5.96 4.99 -15.71
C TRP A 148 4.87 4.60 -16.70
N MET A 149 4.79 3.30 -16.98
CA MET A 149 3.72 2.74 -17.80
C MET A 149 2.41 2.75 -16.98
N ILE A 150 1.35 3.31 -17.56
CA ILE A 150 0.05 3.41 -16.92
C ILE A 150 -0.93 2.53 -17.67
N LYS A 151 -1.63 1.66 -16.92
CA LYS A 151 -2.68 0.79 -17.45
C LYS A 151 -3.96 1.04 -16.66
N SER A 152 -5.08 1.14 -17.37
CA SER A 152 -6.41 1.16 -16.77
C SER A 152 -7.02 -0.24 -16.80
N ILE A 153 -7.72 -0.57 -15.74
CA ILE A 153 -8.41 -1.84 -15.63
C ILE A 153 -9.91 -1.60 -15.57
#